data_a322d6e00e76307ccca4c66ffad2e259
#
_entry.id   a322d6e00e76307ccca4c66ffad2e259
#
_cell.length_a   1.000
_cell.length_b   1.000
_cell.length_c   1.000
_cell.angle_alpha   90.00
_cell.angle_beta   90.00
_cell.angle_gamma   90.00
#
_symmetry.space_group_name_H-M   'P 1'
#
loop_
_entity.id
_entity.type
_entity.pdbx_description
1 polymer ?
#
loop_
_entity_poly.entity_id
_entity_poly.type
_entity_poly.pdbx_seq_one_letter_code
_entity_poly.pdbx_strand_id
1 'polypeptide(L)'
;LADSVMSKLCSYFSCGKDDLCRIESDNPILQILREEKEHKISGGLYHELQIRMTYNSNHIEGSKLSEDQTRRIFETNTLDAEEDLPVDDIIETVNHFRAIDYCIDIAEESLSEDIIKHLHYLLKSRTKDETLSWVKVGDYKLRPNVVGGIETTAPKNVAIDIKALLSAYLKKEMLTLKDIIDFHYRFERIHPFQDGNGRVGRLIAFKECLKNNLMPFIIEDQKKHYYYRALKEYNNEPGFLVDTCYDGQD
;
A
#
# COMPACT_ATOMS: atom_id res chain seq x y z
N LEU A 1 10.09 -4.59 20.13
CA LEU A 1 10.29 -5.02 18.74
C LEU A 1 10.75 -6.46 18.71
N ALA A 2 10.24 -7.30 17.78
CA ALA A 2 10.74 -8.66 17.61
C ALA A 2 12.23 -8.63 17.25
N ASP A 3 13.04 -9.58 17.76
CA ASP A 3 14.48 -9.61 17.54
C ASP A 3 14.87 -9.62 16.05
N SER A 4 14.02 -10.19 15.19
CA SER A 4 14.19 -10.18 13.73
C SER A 4 14.10 -8.77 13.13
N VAL A 5 13.16 -7.94 13.61
CA VAL A 5 12.99 -6.54 13.16
C VAL A 5 14.17 -5.69 13.59
N MET A 6 14.62 -5.84 14.85
CA MET A 6 15.80 -5.15 15.36
C MET A 6 17.05 -5.52 14.58
N SER A 7 17.22 -6.80 14.27
CA SER A 7 18.37 -7.28 13.48
C SER A 7 18.39 -6.68 12.07
N LYS A 8 17.23 -6.59 11.40
CA LYS A 8 17.10 -5.98 10.06
C LYS A 8 17.39 -4.48 10.09
N LEU A 9 16.84 -3.75 11.07
CA LEU A 9 17.12 -2.33 11.25
C LEU A 9 18.61 -2.08 11.53
N CYS A 10 19.23 -2.87 12.41
CA CYS A 10 20.68 -2.77 12.68
C CYS A 10 21.51 -3.00 11.43
N SER A 11 21.15 -4.02 10.63
CA SER A 11 21.85 -4.34 9.37
C SER A 11 21.67 -3.22 8.35
N TYR A 12 20.46 -2.67 8.25
CA TYR A 12 20.13 -1.61 7.31
C TYR A 12 20.86 -0.30 7.62
N PHE A 13 20.89 0.10 8.90
CA PHE A 13 21.55 1.35 9.33
C PHE A 13 23.03 1.17 9.65
N SER A 14 23.59 -0.02 9.49
CA SER A 14 24.98 -0.35 9.89
C SER A 14 25.29 0.08 11.32
N CYS A 15 24.33 -0.05 12.24
CA CYS A 15 24.39 0.39 13.64
C CYS A 15 24.19 -0.78 14.61
N GLY A 16 24.57 -0.58 15.88
CA GLY A 16 24.33 -1.56 16.94
C GLY A 16 22.89 -1.52 17.46
N LYS A 17 22.46 -2.59 18.15
CA LYS A 17 21.15 -2.60 18.84
C LYS A 17 20.99 -1.43 19.83
N ASP A 18 22.07 -1.05 20.49
CA ASP A 18 22.06 0.03 21.47
C ASP A 18 21.85 1.42 20.85
N ASP A 19 22.28 1.60 19.59
CA ASP A 19 22.07 2.84 18.85
C ASP A 19 20.59 3.01 18.48
N LEU A 20 19.92 1.91 18.10
CA LEU A 20 18.46 1.90 17.82
C LEU A 20 17.64 2.02 19.10
N CYS A 21 18.11 1.50 20.25
CA CYS A 21 17.42 1.62 21.53
C CYS A 21 17.45 3.05 22.12
N ARG A 22 18.16 4.01 21.51
CA ARG A 22 18.10 5.43 21.86
C ARG A 22 16.86 6.14 21.32
N ILE A 23 16.11 5.50 20.43
CA ILE A 23 14.84 6.04 19.93
C ILE A 23 13.78 5.77 21.01
N GLU A 24 13.51 6.78 21.84
CA GLU A 24 12.44 6.77 22.86
C GLU A 24 11.07 6.92 22.18
N SER A 25 10.66 5.94 21.40
CA SER A 25 9.37 5.94 20.73
C SER A 25 8.71 4.58 20.83
N ASP A 26 7.42 4.57 21.10
CA ASP A 26 6.58 3.36 21.05
C ASP A 26 6.44 2.81 19.62
N ASN A 27 6.77 3.63 18.61
CA ASN A 27 6.72 3.27 17.18
C ASN A 27 7.97 3.75 16.44
N PRO A 28 9.12 3.05 16.59
CA PRO A 28 10.39 3.49 16.02
C PRO A 28 10.40 3.49 14.48
N ILE A 29 9.68 2.59 13.82
CA ILE A 29 9.60 2.56 12.35
C ILE A 29 8.95 3.85 11.84
N LEU A 30 7.81 4.23 12.39
CA LEU A 30 7.11 5.45 12.00
C LEU A 30 7.96 6.70 12.29
N GLN A 31 8.65 6.73 13.41
CA GLN A 31 9.53 7.85 13.75
C GLN A 31 10.66 8.00 12.74
N ILE A 32 11.35 6.92 12.39
CA ILE A 32 12.42 6.92 11.39
C ILE A 32 11.88 7.42 10.04
N LEU A 33 10.74 6.89 9.59
CA LEU A 33 10.14 7.30 8.33
C LEU A 33 9.79 8.80 8.30
N ARG A 34 9.27 9.34 9.40
CA ARG A 34 8.96 10.78 9.52
C ARG A 34 10.21 11.65 9.53
N GLU A 35 11.23 11.26 10.29
CA GLU A 35 12.49 11.98 10.36
C GLU A 35 13.22 12.00 9.00
N GLU A 36 13.34 10.85 8.35
CA GLU A 36 13.99 10.74 7.04
C GLU A 36 13.20 11.48 5.94
N LYS A 37 11.86 11.44 5.99
CA LYS A 37 10.99 12.21 5.09
C LYS A 37 11.21 13.71 5.26
N GLU A 38 11.22 14.22 6.49
CA GLU A 38 11.40 15.64 6.80
C GLU A 38 12.77 16.15 6.35
N HIS A 39 13.83 15.38 6.60
CA HIS A 39 15.21 15.74 6.27
C HIS A 39 15.63 15.31 4.86
N LYS A 40 14.75 14.65 4.09
CA LYS A 40 15.02 14.15 2.73
C LYS A 40 16.29 13.29 2.66
N ILE A 41 16.43 12.36 3.61
CA ILE A 41 17.62 11.50 3.69
C ILE A 41 17.63 10.54 2.50
N SER A 42 18.70 10.59 1.71
CA SER A 42 18.90 9.68 0.59
C SER A 42 19.49 8.35 1.07
N GLY A 43 19.02 7.23 0.50
CA GLY A 43 19.48 5.88 0.85
C GLY A 43 19.00 5.37 2.21
N GLY A 44 18.12 6.10 2.90
CA GLY A 44 17.49 5.69 4.13
C GLY A 44 16.27 4.79 3.93
N LEU A 45 15.63 4.36 5.02
CA LEU A 45 14.46 3.48 5.02
C LEU A 45 13.30 4.08 4.23
N TYR A 46 13.01 5.38 4.45
CA TYR A 46 11.96 6.10 3.73
C TYR A 46 12.23 6.12 2.21
N HIS A 47 13.47 6.42 1.83
CA HIS A 47 13.87 6.50 0.42
C HIS A 47 13.67 5.16 -0.30
N GLU A 48 14.19 4.07 0.26
CA GLU A 48 14.06 2.73 -0.34
C GLU A 48 12.61 2.24 -0.30
N LEU A 49 11.87 2.51 0.78
CA LEU A 49 10.45 2.19 0.88
C LEU A 49 9.63 2.85 -0.23
N GLN A 50 9.84 4.16 -0.46
CA GLN A 50 9.16 4.91 -1.51
C GLN A 50 9.35 4.24 -2.87
N ILE A 51 10.58 3.89 -3.22
CA ILE A 51 10.92 3.30 -4.52
C ILE A 51 10.35 1.87 -4.64
N ARG A 52 10.70 0.99 -3.70
CA ARG A 52 10.32 -0.42 -3.76
C ARG A 52 8.80 -0.62 -3.71
N MET A 53 8.13 0.07 -2.79
CA MET A 53 6.68 -0.04 -2.65
C MET A 53 5.95 0.51 -3.87
N THR A 54 6.37 1.66 -4.40
CA THR A 54 5.76 2.26 -5.58
C THR A 54 5.97 1.41 -6.83
N TYR A 55 7.22 0.99 -7.09
CA TYR A 55 7.52 0.13 -8.23
C TYR A 55 6.68 -1.15 -8.19
N ASN A 56 6.81 -1.93 -7.12
CA ASN A 56 6.14 -3.23 -7.04
C ASN A 56 4.61 -3.09 -7.09
N SER A 57 4.05 -2.14 -6.34
CA SER A 57 2.60 -1.94 -6.29
C SER A 57 2.00 -1.53 -7.63
N ASN A 58 2.68 -0.67 -8.40
CA ASN A 58 2.23 -0.28 -9.74
C ASN A 58 2.50 -1.38 -10.79
N HIS A 59 3.63 -2.08 -10.70
CA HIS A 59 3.99 -3.12 -11.66
C HIS A 59 3.09 -4.36 -11.56
N ILE A 60 2.61 -4.71 -10.36
CA ILE A 60 1.55 -5.71 -10.15
C ILE A 60 0.30 -5.36 -10.96
N GLU A 61 -0.07 -4.09 -11.04
CA GLU A 61 -1.24 -3.60 -11.77
C GLU A 61 -0.96 -3.32 -13.26
N GLY A 62 0.25 -3.61 -13.74
CA GLY A 62 0.61 -3.57 -15.16
C GLY A 62 1.33 -2.31 -15.65
N SER A 63 1.82 -1.47 -14.74
CA SER A 63 2.70 -0.35 -15.10
C SER A 63 3.94 -0.83 -15.87
N LYS A 64 4.36 -0.03 -16.86
CA LYS A 64 5.52 -0.31 -17.71
C LYS A 64 6.84 0.28 -17.17
N LEU A 65 6.77 1.11 -16.14
CA LEU A 65 7.96 1.72 -15.57
C LEU A 65 8.83 0.67 -14.88
N SER A 66 10.14 0.70 -15.16
CA SER A 66 11.12 -0.10 -14.44
C SER A 66 11.38 0.46 -13.03
N GLU A 67 12.05 -0.31 -12.19
CA GLU A 67 12.45 0.15 -10.87
C GLU A 67 13.43 1.34 -10.96
N ASP A 68 14.37 1.30 -11.89
CA ASP A 68 15.32 2.40 -12.12
C ASP A 68 14.62 3.68 -12.59
N GLN A 69 13.60 3.56 -13.45
CA GLN A 69 12.79 4.69 -13.87
C GLN A 69 11.96 5.25 -12.71
N THR A 70 11.38 4.37 -11.87
CA THR A 70 10.67 4.76 -10.65
C THR A 70 11.59 5.49 -9.68
N ARG A 71 12.80 4.97 -9.45
CA ARG A 71 13.86 5.59 -8.65
C ARG A 71 14.23 6.98 -9.18
N ARG A 72 14.47 7.08 -10.48
CA ARG A 72 14.84 8.36 -11.12
C ARG A 72 13.74 9.40 -11.00
N ILE A 73 12.47 9.02 -11.16
CA ILE A 73 11.34 9.94 -10.95
C ILE A 73 11.34 10.44 -9.50
N PHE A 74 11.55 9.55 -8.52
CA PHE A 74 11.57 9.91 -7.10
C PHE A 74 12.73 10.85 -6.76
N GLU A 75 13.94 10.50 -7.17
CA GLU A 75 15.17 11.21 -6.79
C GLU A 75 15.36 12.54 -7.52
N THR A 76 15.01 12.58 -8.81
CA THR A 76 15.40 13.70 -9.68
C THR A 76 14.22 14.40 -10.35
N ASN A 77 13.02 13.85 -10.22
CA ASN A 77 11.83 14.29 -10.94
C ASN A 77 12.04 14.33 -12.47
N THR A 78 12.88 13.41 -12.98
CA THR A 78 13.15 13.25 -14.42
C THR A 78 12.86 11.81 -14.85
N LEU A 79 12.63 11.63 -16.13
CA LEU A 79 12.44 10.33 -16.75
C LEU A 79 13.28 10.25 -18.02
N ASP A 80 14.02 9.16 -18.16
CA ASP A 80 14.72 8.79 -19.38
C ASP A 80 13.92 7.67 -20.04
N ALA A 81 13.25 7.95 -21.11
CA ALA A 81 12.40 7.00 -21.80
C ALA A 81 12.87 6.84 -23.25
N GLU A 82 13.38 5.66 -23.57
CA GLU A 82 13.69 5.25 -24.94
C GLU A 82 12.46 4.61 -25.61
N GLU A 83 11.43 4.23 -24.83
CA GLU A 83 10.21 3.56 -25.27
C GLU A 83 8.97 4.41 -24.97
N ASP A 84 7.88 4.13 -25.70
CA ASP A 84 6.57 4.74 -25.44
C ASP A 84 6.00 4.28 -24.10
N LEU A 85 6.06 5.14 -23.10
CA LEU A 85 5.49 4.91 -21.79
C LEU A 85 4.10 5.55 -21.69
N PRO A 86 3.09 4.85 -21.16
CA PRO A 86 1.80 5.45 -20.88
C PRO A 86 1.96 6.62 -19.90
N VAL A 87 1.38 7.76 -20.23
CA VAL A 87 1.44 8.96 -19.37
C VAL A 87 0.82 8.69 -18.00
N ASP A 88 -0.25 7.88 -17.95
CA ASP A 88 -0.88 7.52 -16.69
C ASP A 88 0.05 6.72 -15.77
N ASP A 89 0.94 5.88 -16.29
CA ASP A 89 1.91 5.14 -15.47
C ASP A 89 2.85 6.11 -14.73
N ILE A 90 3.26 7.19 -15.39
CA ILE A 90 4.11 8.22 -14.79
C ILE A 90 3.33 8.99 -13.71
N ILE A 91 2.10 9.42 -14.04
CA ILE A 91 1.22 10.15 -13.12
C ILE A 91 0.93 9.29 -11.88
N GLU A 92 0.52 8.04 -12.07
CA GLU A 92 0.20 7.12 -10.98
C GLU A 92 1.43 6.79 -10.12
N THR A 93 2.63 6.77 -10.70
CA THR A 93 3.88 6.61 -9.94
C THR A 93 4.13 7.81 -9.02
N VAL A 94 4.04 9.03 -9.55
CA VAL A 94 4.17 10.26 -8.73
C VAL A 94 3.07 10.34 -7.66
N ASN A 95 1.86 9.96 -8.03
CA ASN A 95 0.72 9.94 -7.11
C ASN A 95 0.89 8.88 -6.01
N HIS A 96 1.50 7.74 -6.32
CA HIS A 96 1.75 6.69 -5.33
C HIS A 96 2.76 7.14 -4.27
N PHE A 97 3.81 7.87 -4.65
CA PHE A 97 4.72 8.49 -3.67
C PHE A 97 3.97 9.41 -2.70
N ARG A 98 3.09 10.27 -3.24
CA ARG A 98 2.25 11.16 -2.40
C ARG A 98 1.31 10.38 -1.49
N ALA A 99 0.78 9.26 -1.96
CA ALA A 99 -0.10 8.41 -1.15
C ALA A 99 0.66 7.72 -0.02
N ILE A 100 1.92 7.29 -0.24
CA ILE A 100 2.79 6.79 0.84
C ILE A 100 3.08 7.89 1.86
N ASP A 101 3.42 9.10 1.40
CA ASP A 101 3.64 10.25 2.27
C ASP A 101 2.42 10.54 3.15
N TYR A 102 1.24 10.54 2.55
CA TYR A 102 -0.01 10.70 3.27
C TYR A 102 -0.23 9.60 4.31
N CYS A 103 0.05 8.33 3.97
CA CYS A 103 -0.04 7.22 4.92
C CYS A 103 0.87 7.41 6.15
N ILE A 104 2.10 7.92 5.94
CA ILE A 104 3.05 8.21 7.03
C ILE A 104 2.54 9.35 7.91
N ASP A 105 2.01 10.42 7.30
CA ASP A 105 1.51 11.59 8.02
C ASP A 105 0.33 11.25 8.92
N ILE A 106 -0.63 10.47 8.41
CA ILE A 106 -1.85 10.07 9.13
C ILE A 106 -1.75 8.70 9.80
N ALA A 107 -0.55 8.14 9.95
CA ALA A 107 -0.39 6.73 10.38
C ALA A 107 -1.18 6.41 11.66
N GLU A 108 -1.22 7.33 12.62
CA GLU A 108 -1.87 7.13 13.92
C GLU A 108 -3.40 7.34 13.87
N GLU A 109 -3.93 7.93 12.81
CA GLU A 109 -5.38 8.13 12.69
C GLU A 109 -6.13 6.80 12.52
N SER A 110 -7.36 6.76 13.02
CA SER A 110 -8.24 5.61 12.81
C SER A 110 -8.68 5.52 11.36
N LEU A 111 -8.59 4.31 10.78
CA LEU A 111 -9.03 4.09 9.40
C LEU A 111 -10.50 4.48 9.24
N SER A 112 -10.81 5.22 8.19
CA SER A 112 -12.14 5.71 7.90
C SER A 112 -12.46 5.61 6.41
N GLU A 113 -13.74 5.75 6.07
CA GLU A 113 -14.19 5.82 4.68
C GLU A 113 -13.55 7.00 3.93
N ASP A 114 -13.37 8.14 4.61
CA ASP A 114 -12.75 9.34 4.04
C ASP A 114 -11.28 9.10 3.71
N ILE A 115 -10.53 8.43 4.59
CA ILE A 115 -9.13 8.04 4.33
C ILE A 115 -9.05 7.12 3.12
N ILE A 116 -9.91 6.10 3.03
CA ILE A 116 -9.97 5.16 1.91
C ILE A 116 -10.24 5.89 0.59
N LYS A 117 -11.22 6.77 0.56
CA LYS A 117 -11.55 7.58 -0.62
C LYS A 117 -10.44 8.56 -0.98
N HIS A 118 -9.81 9.17 0.02
CA HIS A 118 -8.70 10.10 -0.21
C HIS A 118 -7.47 9.42 -0.78
N LEU A 119 -7.12 8.21 -0.32
CA LEU A 119 -6.05 7.41 -0.92
C LEU A 119 -6.32 7.12 -2.40
N HIS A 120 -7.55 6.75 -2.74
CA HIS A 120 -7.94 6.57 -4.14
C HIS A 120 -7.86 7.88 -4.93
N TYR A 121 -8.30 8.99 -4.35
CA TYR A 121 -8.19 10.32 -4.96
C TYR A 121 -6.72 10.68 -5.25
N LEU A 122 -5.84 10.53 -4.25
CA LEU A 122 -4.42 10.79 -4.43
C LEU A 122 -3.84 9.94 -5.56
N LEU A 123 -4.15 8.65 -5.59
CA LEU A 123 -3.61 7.70 -6.57
C LEU A 123 -4.05 7.99 -7.99
N LYS A 124 -5.34 8.28 -8.20
CA LYS A 124 -5.96 8.36 -9.53
C LYS A 124 -6.19 9.78 -10.04
N SER A 125 -5.87 10.81 -9.25
CA SER A 125 -5.99 12.20 -9.69
C SER A 125 -5.09 12.51 -10.89
N ARG A 126 -5.58 13.32 -11.81
CA ARG A 126 -4.89 13.77 -13.04
C ARG A 126 -4.58 12.66 -14.06
N THR A 127 -5.10 11.45 -13.87
CA THR A 127 -5.07 10.39 -14.89
C THR A 127 -6.24 10.55 -15.86
N LYS A 128 -6.23 9.78 -16.95
CA LYS A 128 -7.35 9.72 -17.91
C LYS A 128 -8.68 9.37 -17.23
N ASP A 129 -8.66 8.66 -16.11
CA ASP A 129 -9.87 8.25 -15.38
C ASP A 129 -10.70 9.45 -14.93
N GLU A 130 -10.06 10.57 -14.56
CA GLU A 130 -10.76 11.82 -14.21
C GLU A 130 -11.60 12.38 -15.36
N THR A 131 -11.27 12.06 -16.60
CA THR A 131 -12.00 12.52 -17.79
C THR A 131 -13.23 11.68 -18.13
N LEU A 132 -13.38 10.51 -17.49
CA LEU A 132 -14.45 9.57 -17.77
C LEU A 132 -15.65 9.82 -16.87
N SER A 133 -16.79 10.21 -17.45
CA SER A 133 -18.03 10.55 -16.72
C SER A 133 -18.58 9.42 -15.82
N TRP A 134 -18.17 8.18 -16.08
CA TRP A 134 -18.60 7.00 -15.34
C TRP A 134 -17.57 6.50 -14.31
N VAL A 135 -16.41 7.17 -14.19
CA VAL A 135 -15.41 6.93 -13.15
C VAL A 135 -15.45 8.09 -12.17
N LYS A 136 -15.47 7.78 -10.89
CA LYS A 136 -15.37 8.77 -9.82
C LYS A 136 -14.04 8.61 -9.09
N VAL A 137 -13.10 9.48 -9.43
CA VAL A 137 -11.83 9.53 -8.70
C VAL A 137 -12.09 10.05 -7.28
N GLY A 138 -11.69 9.26 -6.28
CA GLY A 138 -11.96 9.56 -4.87
C GLY A 138 -13.34 9.17 -4.37
N ASP A 139 -14.14 8.42 -5.17
CA ASP A 139 -15.43 7.92 -4.73
C ASP A 139 -15.71 6.53 -5.32
N TYR A 140 -16.74 5.87 -4.83
CA TYR A 140 -17.06 4.50 -5.18
C TYR A 140 -17.50 4.32 -6.64
N LYS A 141 -17.26 3.12 -7.16
CA LYS A 141 -17.59 2.73 -8.54
C LYS A 141 -19.07 2.90 -8.86
N LEU A 142 -19.33 3.33 -10.09
CA LEU A 142 -20.69 3.46 -10.63
C LEU A 142 -21.13 2.23 -11.44
N ARG A 143 -20.19 1.42 -11.91
CA ARG A 143 -20.44 0.24 -12.74
C ARG A 143 -19.92 -1.03 -12.07
N PRO A 144 -20.61 -2.17 -12.25
CA PRO A 144 -20.08 -3.46 -11.80
C PRO A 144 -18.73 -3.74 -12.43
N ASN A 145 -17.87 -4.41 -11.69
CA ASN A 145 -16.61 -4.95 -12.20
C ASN A 145 -16.43 -6.41 -11.77
N VAL A 146 -15.56 -7.11 -12.50
CA VAL A 146 -15.24 -8.52 -12.31
C VAL A 146 -13.73 -8.64 -12.14
N VAL A 147 -13.28 -9.36 -11.15
CA VAL A 147 -11.86 -9.61 -10.87
C VAL A 147 -11.59 -11.10 -10.86
N GLY A 148 -10.68 -11.56 -11.71
CA GLY A 148 -10.35 -12.98 -11.80
C GLY A 148 -11.55 -13.89 -12.12
N GLY A 149 -12.55 -13.39 -12.88
CA GLY A 149 -13.78 -14.11 -13.21
C GLY A 149 -14.84 -14.13 -12.09
N ILE A 150 -14.64 -13.38 -11.00
CA ILE A 150 -15.56 -13.31 -9.86
C ILE A 150 -16.18 -11.93 -9.81
N GLU A 151 -17.51 -11.87 -9.69
CA GLU A 151 -18.22 -10.61 -9.45
C GLU A 151 -17.85 -10.04 -8.08
N THR A 152 -17.59 -8.73 -8.07
CA THR A 152 -17.32 -7.98 -6.84
C THR A 152 -18.61 -7.38 -6.30
N THR A 153 -18.56 -6.71 -5.14
CA THR A 153 -19.75 -6.04 -4.58
C THR A 153 -20.42 -5.12 -5.62
N ALA A 154 -21.72 -5.26 -5.78
CA ALA A 154 -22.50 -4.39 -6.67
C ALA A 154 -22.41 -2.91 -6.24
N PRO A 155 -22.33 -1.93 -7.16
CA PRO A 155 -22.13 -0.51 -6.83
C PRO A 155 -23.03 0.04 -5.72
N LYS A 156 -24.32 -0.32 -5.74
CA LYS A 156 -25.30 0.10 -4.73
C LYS A 156 -25.04 -0.39 -3.31
N ASN A 157 -24.24 -1.46 -3.16
CA ASN A 157 -23.95 -2.09 -1.87
C ASN A 157 -22.55 -1.72 -1.34
N VAL A 158 -21.67 -1.12 -2.16
CA VAL A 158 -20.28 -0.83 -1.79
C VAL A 158 -20.18 -0.03 -0.49
N ALA A 159 -20.95 1.04 -0.35
CA ALA A 159 -20.91 1.88 0.85
C ALA A 159 -21.33 1.11 2.11
N ILE A 160 -22.30 0.20 1.99
CA ILE A 160 -22.78 -0.64 3.09
C ILE A 160 -21.70 -1.63 3.50
N ASP A 161 -21.09 -2.31 2.51
CA ASP A 161 -20.08 -3.34 2.76
C ASP A 161 -18.78 -2.75 3.32
N ILE A 162 -18.34 -1.59 2.82
CA ILE A 162 -17.18 -0.87 3.38
C ILE A 162 -17.45 -0.43 4.83
N LYS A 163 -18.64 0.12 5.11
CA LYS A 163 -19.01 0.51 6.48
C LYS A 163 -19.05 -0.70 7.42
N ALA A 164 -19.57 -1.83 6.97
CA ALA A 164 -19.58 -3.07 7.73
C ALA A 164 -18.16 -3.60 7.99
N LEU A 165 -17.29 -3.58 6.96
CA LEU A 165 -15.88 -3.98 7.07
C LEU A 165 -15.14 -3.11 8.08
N LEU A 166 -15.24 -1.79 7.98
CA LEU A 166 -14.64 -0.83 8.91
C LEU A 166 -15.15 -1.03 10.34
N SER A 167 -16.47 -1.18 10.51
CA SER A 167 -17.06 -1.40 11.83
C SER A 167 -16.58 -2.70 12.49
N ALA A 168 -16.39 -3.77 11.74
CA ALA A 168 -15.85 -5.03 12.25
C ALA A 168 -14.36 -4.91 12.61
N TYR A 169 -13.58 -4.23 11.77
CA TYR A 169 -12.15 -4.02 11.96
C TYR A 169 -11.85 -3.15 13.18
N LEU A 170 -12.52 -2.02 13.30
CA LEU A 170 -12.29 -1.03 14.39
C LEU A 170 -12.79 -1.49 15.77
N LYS A 171 -13.57 -2.58 15.87
CA LYS A 171 -13.99 -3.15 17.15
C LYS A 171 -12.89 -3.95 17.85
N LYS A 172 -11.81 -4.30 17.14
CA LYS A 172 -10.71 -5.07 17.70
C LYS A 172 -9.83 -4.15 18.56
N GLU A 173 -9.62 -4.50 19.80
CA GLU A 173 -8.78 -3.71 20.74
C GLU A 173 -7.29 -3.78 20.36
N MET A 174 -6.83 -4.92 19.88
CA MET A 174 -5.46 -5.13 19.42
C MET A 174 -5.50 -5.76 18.02
N LEU A 175 -4.81 -5.14 17.08
CA LEU A 175 -4.71 -5.62 15.71
C LEU A 175 -3.38 -6.34 15.49
N THR A 176 -3.47 -7.50 14.88
CA THR A 176 -2.33 -8.29 14.43
C THR A 176 -2.12 -8.11 12.93
N LEU A 177 -0.96 -8.52 12.41
CA LEU A 177 -0.72 -8.54 10.96
C LEU A 177 -1.78 -9.37 10.22
N LYS A 178 -2.22 -10.49 10.80
CA LYS A 178 -3.29 -11.31 10.22
C LYS A 178 -4.62 -10.57 10.10
N ASP A 179 -4.95 -9.68 11.05
CA ASP A 179 -6.15 -8.86 10.98
C ASP A 179 -6.09 -7.83 9.87
N ILE A 180 -4.91 -7.25 9.64
CA ILE A 180 -4.66 -6.32 8.53
C ILE A 180 -4.75 -7.05 7.19
N ILE A 181 -4.20 -8.25 7.10
CA ILE A 181 -4.27 -9.09 5.91
C ILE A 181 -5.73 -9.51 5.61
N ASP A 182 -6.51 -9.89 6.64
CA ASP A 182 -7.93 -10.22 6.47
C ASP A 182 -8.73 -8.99 5.99
N PHE A 183 -8.44 -7.81 6.56
CA PHE A 183 -9.04 -6.56 6.06
C PHE A 183 -8.69 -6.32 4.60
N HIS A 184 -7.41 -6.44 4.22
CA HIS A 184 -6.95 -6.29 2.85
C HIS A 184 -7.68 -7.25 1.90
N TYR A 185 -7.77 -8.53 2.24
CA TYR A 185 -8.52 -9.51 1.45
C TYR A 185 -9.98 -9.11 1.26
N ARG A 186 -10.68 -8.74 2.34
CA ARG A 186 -12.10 -8.34 2.27
C ARG A 186 -12.29 -7.07 1.46
N PHE A 187 -11.37 -6.12 1.56
CA PHE A 187 -11.35 -4.91 0.74
C PHE A 187 -11.23 -5.26 -0.74
N GLU A 188 -10.30 -6.16 -1.10
CA GLU A 188 -10.15 -6.67 -2.47
C GLU A 188 -11.41 -7.39 -2.97
N ARG A 189 -12.13 -8.09 -2.10
CA ARG A 189 -13.40 -8.73 -2.46
C ARG A 189 -14.54 -7.74 -2.70
N ILE A 190 -14.62 -6.67 -1.92
CA ILE A 190 -15.59 -5.59 -2.14
C ILE A 190 -15.26 -4.84 -3.44
N HIS A 191 -13.98 -4.57 -3.66
CA HIS A 191 -13.48 -3.86 -4.84
C HIS A 191 -14.21 -2.54 -5.07
N PRO A 192 -14.09 -1.57 -4.12
CA PRO A 192 -15.00 -0.44 -4.03
C PRO A 192 -14.88 0.58 -5.17
N PHE A 193 -13.73 0.64 -5.83
CA PHE A 193 -13.47 1.62 -6.88
C PHE A 193 -13.56 0.99 -8.28
N GLN A 194 -13.63 1.84 -9.30
CA GLN A 194 -13.67 1.37 -10.69
C GLN A 194 -12.31 0.78 -11.12
N ASP A 195 -11.21 1.37 -10.66
CA ASP A 195 -9.83 0.95 -10.82
C ASP A 195 -9.02 1.31 -9.56
N GLY A 196 -7.74 0.84 -9.45
CA GLY A 196 -6.82 1.21 -8.38
C GLY A 196 -7.07 0.52 -7.02
N ASN A 197 -7.96 -0.46 -6.94
CA ASN A 197 -8.30 -1.12 -5.67
C ASN A 197 -7.10 -1.83 -5.03
N GLY A 198 -6.34 -2.61 -5.80
CA GLY A 198 -5.16 -3.32 -5.29
C GLY A 198 -4.14 -2.38 -4.68
N ARG A 199 -3.84 -1.27 -5.33
CA ARG A 199 -2.91 -0.24 -4.84
C ARG A 199 -3.42 0.42 -3.57
N VAL A 200 -4.69 0.82 -3.54
CA VAL A 200 -5.32 1.40 -2.33
C VAL A 200 -5.33 0.38 -1.19
N GLY A 201 -5.67 -0.89 -1.45
CA GLY A 201 -5.66 -1.95 -0.45
C GLY A 201 -4.27 -2.16 0.17
N ARG A 202 -3.19 -2.15 -0.63
CA ARG A 202 -1.81 -2.24 -0.16
C ARG A 202 -1.38 -1.00 0.62
N LEU A 203 -1.78 0.21 0.21
CA LEU A 203 -1.55 1.45 0.95
C LEU A 203 -2.26 1.46 2.32
N ILE A 204 -3.50 0.97 2.39
CA ILE A 204 -4.22 0.81 3.66
C ILE A 204 -3.47 -0.17 4.56
N ALA A 205 -3.05 -1.33 4.04
CA ALA A 205 -2.29 -2.31 4.82
C ALA A 205 -0.98 -1.70 5.35
N PHE A 206 -0.24 -0.95 4.54
CA PHE A 206 0.94 -0.21 4.93
C PHE A 206 0.66 0.75 6.09
N LYS A 207 -0.34 1.62 5.94
CA LYS A 207 -0.75 2.59 6.96
C LYS A 207 -1.15 1.91 8.27
N GLU A 208 -1.92 0.82 8.20
CA GLU A 208 -2.37 0.09 9.38
C GLU A 208 -1.23 -0.68 10.07
N CYS A 209 -0.24 -1.18 9.31
CA CYS A 209 0.99 -1.72 9.90
C CYS A 209 1.74 -0.65 10.69
N LEU A 210 1.92 0.54 10.13
CA LEU A 210 2.57 1.66 10.84
C LEU A 210 1.80 2.03 12.11
N LYS A 211 0.46 2.16 12.04
CA LYS A 211 -0.37 2.48 13.20
C LYS A 211 -0.17 1.52 14.36
N ASN A 212 -0.04 0.24 14.07
CA ASN A 212 0.01 -0.82 15.08
C ASN A 212 1.45 -1.25 15.43
N ASN A 213 2.46 -0.46 15.05
CA ASN A 213 3.87 -0.78 15.25
C ASN A 213 4.25 -2.18 14.74
N LEU A 214 3.72 -2.52 13.57
CA LEU A 214 4.02 -3.77 12.86
C LEU A 214 4.89 -3.46 11.65
N MET A 215 5.81 -4.39 11.32
CA MET A 215 6.60 -4.26 10.11
C MET A 215 5.67 -4.28 8.89
N PRO A 216 5.68 -3.26 8.03
CA PRO A 216 4.97 -3.30 6.75
C PRO A 216 5.52 -4.39 5.83
N PHE A 217 4.72 -4.81 4.88
CA PHE A 217 5.12 -5.77 3.85
C PHE A 217 4.99 -5.16 2.44
N ILE A 218 5.83 -5.60 1.54
CA ILE A 218 5.79 -5.25 0.12
C ILE A 218 5.58 -6.53 -0.68
N ILE A 219 4.50 -6.60 -1.45
CA ILE A 219 4.31 -7.69 -2.40
C ILE A 219 5.19 -7.41 -3.61
N GLU A 220 6.21 -8.22 -3.84
CA GLU A 220 7.08 -8.10 -4.99
C GLU A 220 6.37 -8.52 -6.28
N ASP A 221 6.57 -7.76 -7.37
CA ASP A 221 5.97 -8.07 -8.67
C ASP A 221 6.33 -9.48 -9.15
N GLN A 222 7.54 -9.94 -8.91
CA GLN A 222 7.98 -11.30 -9.26
C GLN A 222 7.14 -12.39 -8.57
N LYS A 223 6.53 -12.07 -7.44
CA LYS A 223 5.68 -12.97 -6.63
C LYS A 223 4.19 -12.73 -6.84
N LYS A 224 3.77 -11.85 -7.76
CA LYS A 224 2.36 -11.47 -7.96
C LYS A 224 1.42 -12.64 -8.24
N HIS A 225 1.91 -13.69 -8.90
CA HIS A 225 1.08 -14.87 -9.17
C HIS A 225 0.76 -15.68 -7.91
N TYR A 226 1.66 -15.71 -6.92
CA TYR A 226 1.37 -16.29 -5.60
C TYR A 226 0.36 -15.45 -4.84
N TYR A 227 0.52 -14.12 -4.88
CA TYR A 227 -0.40 -13.18 -4.27
C TYR A 227 -1.82 -13.30 -4.85
N TYR A 228 -2.00 -13.32 -6.17
CA TYR A 228 -3.31 -13.50 -6.79
C TYR A 228 -3.93 -14.87 -6.50
N ARG A 229 -3.11 -15.93 -6.49
CA ARG A 229 -3.58 -17.25 -6.06
C ARG A 229 -4.03 -17.23 -4.60
N ALA A 230 -3.26 -16.61 -3.72
CA ALA A 230 -3.57 -16.50 -2.31
C ALA A 230 -4.87 -15.73 -2.06
N LEU A 231 -5.11 -14.63 -2.77
CA LEU A 231 -6.39 -13.91 -2.74
C LEU A 231 -7.56 -14.77 -3.22
N LYS A 232 -7.37 -15.57 -4.26
CA LYS A 232 -8.40 -16.46 -4.79
C LYS A 232 -8.77 -17.57 -3.80
N GLU A 233 -7.77 -18.18 -3.17
CA GLU A 233 -7.93 -19.35 -2.30
C GLU A 233 -8.16 -18.97 -0.82
N TYR A 234 -8.19 -17.71 -0.46
CA TYR A 234 -8.19 -17.23 0.93
C TYR A 234 -9.27 -17.85 1.81
N ASN A 235 -10.49 -18.05 1.29
CA ASN A 235 -11.57 -18.65 2.05
C ASN A 235 -11.32 -20.12 2.42
N ASN A 236 -10.51 -20.83 1.62
CA ASN A 236 -10.17 -22.23 1.84
C ASN A 236 -8.86 -22.37 2.60
N GLU A 237 -7.87 -21.55 2.26
CA GLU A 237 -6.50 -21.60 2.78
C GLU A 237 -5.95 -20.19 3.01
N PRO A 238 -6.35 -19.51 4.12
CA PRO A 238 -5.87 -18.16 4.44
C PRO A 238 -4.36 -18.07 4.60
N GLY A 239 -3.71 -19.21 4.94
CA GLY A 239 -2.27 -19.30 5.14
C GLY A 239 -1.47 -18.81 3.94
N PHE A 240 -1.91 -19.07 2.72
CA PHE A 240 -1.18 -18.63 1.53
C PHE A 240 -1.00 -17.11 1.46
N LEU A 241 -2.03 -16.32 1.77
CA LEU A 241 -1.90 -14.86 1.77
C LEU A 241 -1.07 -14.37 2.95
N VAL A 242 -1.26 -14.98 4.10
CA VAL A 242 -0.49 -14.68 5.30
C VAL A 242 0.99 -14.91 5.05
N ASP A 243 1.37 -16.08 4.52
CA ASP A 243 2.77 -16.42 4.22
C ASP A 243 3.36 -15.48 3.16
N THR A 244 2.59 -15.14 2.11
CA THR A 244 3.02 -14.18 1.08
C THR A 244 3.29 -12.80 1.66
N CYS A 245 2.46 -12.32 2.61
CA CYS A 245 2.68 -11.04 3.26
C CYS A 245 3.85 -11.07 4.25
N TYR A 246 4.04 -12.18 4.98
CA TYR A 246 5.23 -12.33 5.85
C TYR A 246 6.53 -12.36 5.04
N ASP A 247 6.54 -13.05 3.90
CA ASP A 247 7.68 -13.07 2.98
C ASP A 247 8.00 -11.66 2.43
N GLY A 248 6.99 -10.81 2.29
CA GLY A 248 7.14 -9.42 1.88
C GLY A 248 7.67 -8.45 2.95
N GLN A 249 7.96 -8.95 4.17
CA GLN A 249 8.62 -8.18 5.24
C GLN A 249 10.14 -8.30 5.21
N ASP A 250 10.70 -9.17 4.34
CA ASP A 250 12.11 -9.36 4.10
C ASP A 250 12.62 -8.36 3.04
#